data_9d40ee705c3168a495795e3e8fb22560
#
_entry.id   9d40ee705c3168a495795e3e8fb22560
#
_cell.length_a   1.000
_cell.length_b   1.000
_cell.length_c   1.000
_cell.angle_alpha   90.00
_cell.angle_beta   90.00
_cell.angle_gamma   90.00
#
_symmetry.space_group_name_H-M   'P 1'
#
loop_
_entity.id
_entity.type
_entity.pdbx_description
1 polymer ?
#
loop_
_entity_poly.entity_id
_entity_poly.type
_entity_poly.pdbx_seq_one_letter_code
_entity_poly.pdbx_strand_id
1 'polypeptide(L)'
;MLVYTSGTTGKPKGVMLSHRNICANVIDAVCGLELSQNTVNLNVCPLYHVAASVFQTLTTFYIGGTSVTLEKFDPQHVLEAIERERITYTFLVPTMIFRILELSNAEEHDLSSLVKLGYGAAPMPLDRLKKAIGLFGPILFQGYGQTESTANICILRSEDHDLEADAEKLERLKSCGRDHSSHEIRILDPDGLELESGNVGEICVRSSSVMEGYWKDPEKTREAIQKGWLRTGDMAYMDQDRYIYIVGRKNELI
;
A
#
# COMPACT_ATOMS: atom_id res chain seq x y z
N MET A 1 -4.63 15.53 10.71
CA MET A 1 -4.00 15.77 9.40
C MET A 1 -5.10 16.05 8.37
N LEU A 2 -4.85 16.91 7.38
CA LEU A 2 -5.74 17.11 6.23
C LEU A 2 -4.94 16.80 4.97
N VAL A 3 -5.40 15.78 4.22
CA VAL A 3 -4.71 15.29 3.01
C VAL A 3 -5.63 15.44 1.81
N TYR A 4 -5.16 16.09 0.76
CA TYR A 4 -5.97 16.32 -0.43
C TYR A 4 -5.79 15.20 -1.46
N THR A 5 -6.90 14.71 -2.00
CA THR A 5 -6.93 13.72 -3.10
C THR A 5 -7.55 14.36 -4.35
N SER A 6 -7.14 13.86 -5.53
CA SER A 6 -7.79 14.24 -6.79
C SER A 6 -9.21 13.65 -6.80
N GLY A 7 -10.22 14.50 -6.65
CA GLY A 7 -11.60 14.07 -6.78
C GLY A 7 -11.94 13.66 -8.23
N THR A 8 -12.70 12.59 -8.41
CA THR A 8 -13.25 12.17 -9.72
C THR A 8 -14.10 13.26 -10.39
N THR A 9 -14.56 14.26 -9.64
CA THR A 9 -15.36 15.40 -10.10
C THR A 9 -14.54 16.67 -10.39
N GLY A 10 -13.21 16.58 -10.45
CA GLY A 10 -12.30 17.67 -10.82
C GLY A 10 -11.88 18.61 -9.69
N LYS A 11 -12.57 18.64 -8.55
CA LYS A 11 -12.15 19.43 -7.37
C LYS A 11 -11.48 18.52 -6.35
N PRO A 12 -10.28 18.89 -5.82
CA PRO A 12 -9.62 18.16 -4.76
C PRO A 12 -10.50 18.02 -3.51
N LYS A 13 -10.52 16.84 -2.88
CA LYS A 13 -11.22 16.57 -1.63
C LYS A 13 -10.22 16.53 -0.49
N GLY A 14 -10.49 17.22 0.61
CA GLY A 14 -9.66 17.19 1.82
C GLY A 14 -10.10 16.04 2.74
N VAL A 15 -9.32 14.99 2.82
CA VAL A 15 -9.53 13.85 3.73
C VAL A 15 -9.10 14.24 5.13
N MET A 16 -9.99 14.11 6.11
CA MET A 16 -9.71 14.40 7.52
C MET A 16 -9.23 13.14 8.24
N LEU A 17 -7.99 13.13 8.66
CA LEU A 17 -7.37 12.04 9.43
C LEU A 17 -7.10 12.50 10.86
N SER A 18 -7.77 11.87 11.84
CA SER A 18 -7.52 12.10 13.24
C SER A 18 -6.24 11.40 13.71
N HIS A 19 -5.75 11.74 14.89
CA HIS A 19 -4.65 11.01 15.52
C HIS A 19 -5.00 9.52 15.71
N ARG A 20 -6.26 9.21 16.02
CA ARG A 20 -6.74 7.84 16.15
C ARG A 20 -6.57 7.06 14.84
N ASN A 21 -6.96 7.65 13.70
CA ASN A 21 -6.84 7.00 12.41
C ASN A 21 -5.37 6.71 12.08
N ILE A 22 -4.51 7.72 12.28
CA ILE A 22 -3.07 7.63 12.02
C ILE A 22 -2.42 6.57 12.92
N CYS A 23 -2.67 6.63 14.25
CA CYS A 23 -2.09 5.67 15.19
C CYS A 23 -2.54 4.22 14.89
N ALA A 24 -3.81 4.02 14.53
CA ALA A 24 -4.31 2.69 14.16
C ALA A 24 -3.53 2.14 12.96
N ASN A 25 -3.38 2.93 11.88
CA ASN A 25 -2.66 2.50 10.69
C ASN A 25 -1.16 2.28 10.94
N VAL A 26 -0.54 3.13 11.76
CA VAL A 26 0.88 2.99 12.17
C VAL A 26 1.11 1.68 12.92
N ILE A 27 0.26 1.37 13.90
CA ILE A 27 0.35 0.12 14.68
C ILE A 27 0.16 -1.09 13.77
N ASP A 28 -0.82 -1.05 12.89
CA ASP A 28 -1.08 -2.11 11.91
C ASP A 28 0.13 -2.32 10.98
N ALA A 29 0.74 -1.25 10.49
CA ALA A 29 1.95 -1.33 9.67
C ALA A 29 3.13 -1.94 10.42
N VAL A 30 3.35 -1.55 11.68
CA VAL A 30 4.41 -2.15 12.52
C VAL A 30 4.21 -3.64 12.68
N CYS A 31 2.99 -4.07 13.05
CA CYS A 31 2.67 -5.48 13.24
C CYS A 31 2.71 -6.28 11.93
N GLY A 32 2.12 -5.73 10.86
CA GLY A 32 2.02 -6.41 9.56
C GLY A 32 3.36 -6.57 8.84
N LEU A 33 4.29 -5.64 9.06
CA LEU A 33 5.63 -5.65 8.46
C LEU A 33 6.72 -6.08 9.44
N GLU A 34 6.38 -6.38 10.70
CA GLU A 34 7.35 -6.78 11.72
C GLU A 34 8.53 -5.81 11.85
N LEU A 35 8.23 -4.50 11.83
CA LEU A 35 9.23 -3.46 11.94
C LEU A 35 9.71 -3.31 13.40
N SER A 36 10.96 -2.88 13.60
CA SER A 36 11.59 -2.73 14.91
C SER A 36 12.41 -1.45 15.00
N GLN A 37 12.92 -1.14 16.17
CA GLN A 37 13.81 0.01 16.40
C GLN A 37 15.08 0.00 15.53
N ASN A 38 15.46 -1.15 14.97
CA ASN A 38 16.60 -1.29 14.06
C ASN A 38 16.24 -0.94 12.62
N THR A 39 15.00 -0.56 12.34
CA THR A 39 14.56 -0.19 10.99
C THR A 39 15.22 1.13 10.56
N VAL A 40 15.90 1.09 9.43
CA VAL A 40 16.40 2.28 8.70
C VAL A 40 15.56 2.41 7.44
N ASN A 41 14.63 3.34 7.45
CA ASN A 41 13.72 3.60 6.34
C ASN A 41 14.31 4.60 5.36
N LEU A 42 14.23 4.32 4.06
CA LEU A 42 14.47 5.29 3.00
C LEU A 42 13.15 5.83 2.46
N ASN A 43 12.92 7.12 2.60
CA ASN A 43 11.77 7.81 2.02
C ASN A 43 12.17 8.63 0.81
N VAL A 44 11.58 8.31 -0.34
CA VAL A 44 11.77 9.00 -1.63
C VAL A 44 10.44 9.44 -2.24
N CYS A 45 9.33 9.01 -1.64
CA CYS A 45 8.00 9.42 -2.05
C CYS A 45 7.62 10.76 -1.41
N PRO A 46 6.77 11.58 -2.08
CA PRO A 46 6.37 12.87 -1.54
C PRO A 46 5.64 12.76 -0.20
N LEU A 47 6.08 13.51 0.81
CA LEU A 47 5.50 13.49 2.17
C LEU A 47 4.06 14.01 2.27
N TYR A 48 3.52 14.60 1.22
CA TYR A 48 2.10 14.95 1.16
C TYR A 48 1.18 13.76 0.83
N HIS A 49 1.74 12.59 0.50
CA HIS A 49 1.02 11.32 0.38
C HIS A 49 1.11 10.51 1.67
N VAL A 50 0.00 9.89 2.06
CA VAL A 50 -0.08 9.06 3.28
C VAL A 50 0.87 7.85 3.27
N ALA A 51 1.22 7.31 2.10
CA ALA A 51 2.20 6.24 1.99
C ALA A 51 3.58 6.68 2.51
N ALA A 52 4.03 7.88 2.17
CA ALA A 52 5.31 8.42 2.63
C ALA A 52 5.23 8.97 4.06
N SER A 53 4.22 9.79 4.36
CA SER A 53 4.13 10.45 5.66
C SER A 53 3.69 9.52 6.78
N VAL A 54 2.62 8.73 6.58
CA VAL A 54 2.06 7.86 7.62
C VAL A 54 2.70 6.48 7.58
N PHE A 55 2.55 5.77 6.44
CA PHE A 55 2.95 4.36 6.35
C PHE A 55 4.46 4.14 6.45
N GLN A 56 5.31 5.06 5.96
CA GLN A 56 6.75 4.98 6.12
C GLN A 56 7.25 5.79 7.31
N THR A 57 7.13 7.12 7.26
CA THR A 57 7.83 8.02 8.19
C THR A 57 7.30 7.92 9.61
N LEU A 58 5.98 8.09 9.83
CA LEU A 58 5.41 8.02 11.19
C LEU A 58 5.51 6.61 11.77
N THR A 59 5.39 5.56 10.96
CA THR A 59 5.61 4.18 11.40
C THR A 59 7.04 3.97 11.90
N THR A 60 8.03 4.48 11.15
CA THR A 60 9.44 4.40 11.54
C THR A 60 9.71 5.17 12.85
N PHE A 61 9.14 6.37 13.00
CA PHE A 61 9.30 7.15 14.23
C PHE A 61 8.62 6.51 15.44
N TYR A 62 7.45 5.88 15.24
CA TYR A 62 6.73 5.21 16.30
C TYR A 62 7.54 4.09 16.96
N ILE A 63 8.34 3.37 16.19
CA ILE A 63 9.20 2.28 16.69
C ILE A 63 10.59 2.74 17.13
N GLY A 64 10.91 4.04 17.04
CA GLY A 64 12.24 4.58 17.36
C GLY A 64 13.30 4.27 16.31
N GLY A 65 12.90 3.94 15.07
CA GLY A 65 13.79 3.71 13.93
C GLY A 65 14.34 5.00 13.33
N THR A 66 15.19 4.86 12.30
CA THR A 66 15.81 5.96 11.57
C THR A 66 15.11 6.17 10.24
N SER A 67 14.82 7.41 9.85
CA SER A 67 14.29 7.74 8.53
C SER A 67 15.26 8.62 7.76
N VAL A 68 15.75 8.09 6.63
CA VAL A 68 16.56 8.81 5.63
C VAL A 68 15.59 9.31 4.55
N THR A 69 15.71 10.57 4.16
CA THR A 69 14.84 11.16 3.13
C THR A 69 15.67 11.76 2.02
N LEU A 70 15.37 11.38 0.78
CA LEU A 70 15.91 12.05 -0.40
C LEU A 70 14.94 13.16 -0.83
N GLU A 71 15.49 14.30 -1.26
CA GLU A 71 14.69 15.45 -1.70
C GLU A 71 13.80 15.11 -2.91
N LYS A 72 14.33 14.27 -3.81
CA LYS A 72 13.62 13.80 -5.02
C LYS A 72 14.05 12.39 -5.36
N PHE A 73 13.18 11.68 -6.07
CA PHE A 73 13.50 10.37 -6.61
C PHE A 73 14.54 10.51 -7.75
N ASP A 74 15.64 9.84 -7.57
CA ASP A 74 16.62 9.52 -8.60
C ASP A 74 17.02 8.05 -8.41
N PRO A 75 16.94 7.18 -9.44
CA PRO A 75 17.16 5.75 -9.28
C PRO A 75 18.59 5.41 -8.83
N GLN A 76 19.60 6.16 -9.30
CA GLN A 76 20.98 5.97 -8.89
C GLN A 76 21.21 6.36 -7.43
N HIS A 77 20.66 7.52 -7.01
CA HIS A 77 20.77 7.98 -5.62
C HIS A 77 20.03 7.07 -4.65
N VAL A 78 18.97 6.37 -5.09
CA VAL A 78 18.28 5.37 -4.26
C VAL A 78 19.20 4.20 -3.95
N LEU A 79 19.87 3.63 -4.96
CA LEU A 79 20.81 2.52 -4.76
C LEU A 79 22.01 2.93 -3.89
N GLU A 80 22.60 4.10 -4.16
CA GLU A 80 23.68 4.66 -3.35
C GLU A 80 23.26 4.90 -1.89
N ALA A 81 22.01 5.36 -1.64
CA ALA A 81 21.50 5.56 -0.31
C ALA A 81 21.26 4.22 0.42
N ILE A 82 20.76 3.19 -0.27
CA ILE A 82 20.58 1.85 0.31
C ILE A 82 21.92 1.32 0.81
N GLU A 83 22.95 1.39 0.00
CA GLU A 83 24.30 0.94 0.32
C GLU A 83 24.95 1.75 1.43
N ARG A 84 25.02 3.08 1.26
CA ARG A 84 25.72 3.99 2.18
C ARG A 84 25.07 4.07 3.58
N GLU A 85 23.76 4.19 3.63
CA GLU A 85 23.00 4.37 4.87
C GLU A 85 22.53 3.03 5.49
N ARG A 86 22.87 1.89 4.84
CA ARG A 86 22.46 0.54 5.26
C ARG A 86 20.94 0.45 5.45
N ILE A 87 20.19 0.92 4.46
CA ILE A 87 18.73 0.94 4.49
C ILE A 87 18.19 -0.48 4.63
N THR A 88 17.23 -0.64 5.54
CA THR A 88 16.59 -1.95 5.77
C THR A 88 15.16 -2.01 5.23
N TYR A 89 14.51 -0.87 5.05
CA TYR A 89 13.13 -0.76 4.61
C TYR A 89 12.92 0.41 3.66
N THR A 90 12.15 0.22 2.61
CA THR A 90 11.65 1.31 1.76
C THR A 90 10.33 0.92 1.10
N PHE A 91 9.57 1.91 0.64
CA PHE A 91 8.39 1.75 -0.20
C PHE A 91 8.53 2.60 -1.46
N LEU A 92 8.38 1.96 -2.62
CA LEU A 92 8.53 2.58 -3.93
C LEU A 92 7.27 2.33 -4.77
N VAL A 93 6.83 3.32 -5.53
CA VAL A 93 5.78 3.05 -6.52
C VAL A 93 6.37 2.25 -7.70
N PRO A 94 5.58 1.42 -8.41
CA PRO A 94 6.08 0.55 -9.48
C PRO A 94 6.96 1.26 -10.52
N THR A 95 6.60 2.47 -10.92
CA THR A 95 7.40 3.26 -11.88
C THR A 95 8.79 3.62 -11.37
N MET A 96 8.96 3.80 -10.06
CA MET A 96 10.29 4.01 -9.46
C MET A 96 11.13 2.73 -9.54
N ILE A 97 10.53 1.59 -9.21
CA ILE A 97 11.19 0.28 -9.33
C ILE A 97 11.61 0.03 -10.78
N PHE A 98 10.73 0.32 -11.76
CA PHE A 98 11.07 0.13 -13.19
C PHE A 98 12.31 0.95 -13.59
N ARG A 99 12.39 2.21 -13.14
CA ARG A 99 13.54 3.05 -13.43
C ARG A 99 14.84 2.55 -12.78
N ILE A 100 14.75 1.92 -11.61
CA ILE A 100 15.91 1.27 -10.99
C ILE A 100 16.34 0.04 -11.79
N LEU A 101 15.39 -0.79 -12.24
CA LEU A 101 15.65 -1.97 -13.07
C LEU A 101 16.25 -1.64 -14.46
N GLU A 102 16.16 -0.40 -14.92
CA GLU A 102 16.73 0.08 -16.18
C GLU A 102 18.18 0.55 -16.04
N LEU A 103 18.72 0.67 -14.83
CA LEU A 103 20.11 1.02 -14.61
C LEU A 103 21.02 -0.17 -14.94
N SER A 104 22.05 0.06 -15.74
CA SER A 104 23.01 -0.97 -16.13
C SER A 104 23.93 -1.43 -15.00
N ASN A 105 24.07 -0.62 -13.95
CA ASN A 105 24.91 -0.86 -12.78
C ASN A 105 24.11 -1.21 -11.51
N ALA A 106 22.81 -1.52 -11.62
CA ALA A 106 21.98 -1.80 -10.45
C ALA A 106 22.50 -2.97 -9.60
N GLU A 107 23.06 -3.99 -10.25
CA GLU A 107 23.63 -5.19 -9.60
C GLU A 107 25.02 -4.95 -8.97
N GLU A 108 25.65 -3.80 -9.23
CA GLU A 108 26.97 -3.44 -8.67
C GLU A 108 26.87 -2.88 -7.25
N HIS A 109 25.65 -2.51 -6.80
CA HIS A 109 25.41 -1.96 -5.48
C HIS A 109 25.18 -3.04 -4.41
N ASP A 110 25.70 -2.81 -3.20
CA ASP A 110 25.40 -3.65 -2.04
C ASP A 110 24.01 -3.37 -1.46
N LEU A 111 23.03 -4.17 -1.88
CA LEU A 111 21.64 -4.11 -1.42
C LEU A 111 21.35 -5.06 -0.25
N SER A 112 22.36 -5.73 0.31
CA SER A 112 22.19 -6.79 1.32
C SER A 112 21.58 -6.32 2.65
N SER A 113 21.61 -5.01 2.93
CA SER A 113 20.95 -4.44 4.12
C SER A 113 19.44 -4.35 3.97
N LEU A 114 18.92 -4.28 2.74
CA LEU A 114 17.49 -4.11 2.48
C LEU A 114 16.77 -5.43 2.73
N VAL A 115 15.88 -5.47 3.72
CA VAL A 115 15.14 -6.67 4.12
C VAL A 115 13.65 -6.57 3.82
N LYS A 116 13.15 -5.36 3.52
CA LYS A 116 11.75 -5.13 3.16
C LYS A 116 11.64 -4.04 2.09
N LEU A 117 11.11 -4.40 0.92
CA LEU A 117 10.80 -3.48 -0.18
C LEU A 117 9.31 -3.50 -0.48
N GLY A 118 8.62 -2.46 -0.02
CA GLY A 118 7.20 -2.27 -0.32
C GLY A 118 6.96 -1.68 -1.70
N TYR A 119 5.89 -2.12 -2.35
CA TYR A 119 5.36 -1.46 -3.54
C TYR A 119 3.83 -1.35 -3.48
N GLY A 120 3.25 -0.45 -4.26
CA GLY A 120 1.80 -0.26 -4.28
C GLY A 120 1.39 1.06 -4.91
N ALA A 121 0.17 1.51 -4.63
CA ALA A 121 -0.47 2.70 -5.21
C ALA A 121 -0.72 2.62 -6.74
N ALA A 122 -0.22 1.58 -7.42
CA ALA A 122 -0.45 1.29 -8.84
C ALA A 122 -0.24 -0.20 -9.11
N PRO A 123 -0.81 -0.76 -10.20
CA PRO A 123 -0.57 -2.14 -10.60
C PRO A 123 0.91 -2.42 -10.90
N MET A 124 1.37 -3.61 -10.51
CA MET A 124 2.71 -4.13 -10.80
C MET A 124 2.59 -5.28 -11.82
N PRO A 125 3.03 -5.11 -13.08
CA PRO A 125 3.07 -6.20 -14.04
C PRO A 125 3.95 -7.36 -13.57
N LEU A 126 3.50 -8.59 -13.77
CA LEU A 126 4.17 -9.78 -13.25
C LEU A 126 5.61 -9.95 -13.79
N ASP A 127 5.84 -9.60 -15.05
CA ASP A 127 7.19 -9.64 -15.65
C ASP A 127 8.15 -8.65 -14.98
N ARG A 128 7.66 -7.47 -14.61
CA ARG A 128 8.43 -6.46 -13.86
C ARG A 128 8.65 -6.87 -12.41
N LEU A 129 7.65 -7.48 -11.78
CA LEU A 129 7.77 -8.04 -10.44
C LEU A 129 8.85 -9.11 -10.38
N LYS A 130 8.87 -10.05 -11.34
CA LYS A 130 9.93 -11.07 -11.45
C LYS A 130 11.33 -10.47 -11.55
N LYS A 131 11.51 -9.42 -12.36
CA LYS A 131 12.79 -8.71 -12.45
C LYS A 131 13.17 -8.03 -11.15
N ALA A 132 12.20 -7.41 -10.45
CA ALA A 132 12.45 -6.80 -9.17
C ALA A 132 12.87 -7.83 -8.10
N ILE A 133 12.22 -8.99 -8.06
CA ILE A 133 12.63 -10.11 -7.18
C ILE A 133 14.04 -10.60 -7.55
N GLY A 134 14.39 -10.63 -8.84
CA GLY A 134 15.74 -10.99 -9.29
C GLY A 134 16.83 -10.06 -8.77
N LEU A 135 16.57 -8.73 -8.74
CA LEU A 135 17.53 -7.74 -8.26
C LEU A 135 17.55 -7.64 -6.72
N PHE A 136 16.39 -7.53 -6.10
CA PHE A 136 16.29 -7.23 -4.66
C PHE A 136 16.16 -8.47 -3.77
N GLY A 137 15.89 -9.64 -4.35
CA GLY A 137 15.57 -10.86 -3.61
C GLY A 137 14.09 -10.96 -3.23
N PRO A 138 13.69 -12.02 -2.48
CA PRO A 138 12.31 -12.30 -2.10
C PRO A 138 11.85 -11.46 -0.89
N ILE A 139 12.15 -10.16 -0.89
CA ILE A 139 11.87 -9.22 0.19
C ILE A 139 10.72 -8.25 -0.13
N LEU A 140 10.12 -8.41 -1.32
CA LEU A 140 9.05 -7.55 -1.78
C LEU A 140 7.74 -7.84 -1.04
N PHE A 141 6.97 -6.81 -0.78
CA PHE A 141 5.58 -6.91 -0.35
C PHE A 141 4.75 -5.84 -1.05
N GLN A 142 3.47 -6.11 -1.28
CA GLN A 142 2.56 -5.11 -1.85
C GLN A 142 1.66 -4.55 -0.77
N GLY A 143 1.46 -3.21 -0.79
CA GLY A 143 0.46 -2.55 0.02
C GLY A 143 -0.68 -2.00 -0.86
N TYR A 144 -1.92 -2.27 -0.46
CA TYR A 144 -3.11 -1.64 -1.04
C TYR A 144 -3.86 -0.82 0.01
N GLY A 145 -4.30 0.35 -0.39
CA GLY A 145 -5.11 1.26 0.40
C GLY A 145 -5.25 2.61 -0.28
N GLN A 146 -5.88 3.52 0.41
CA GLN A 146 -6.16 4.88 -0.10
C GLN A 146 -6.09 5.90 1.03
N THR A 147 -6.10 7.19 0.68
CA THR A 147 -6.03 8.27 1.68
C THR A 147 -7.19 8.19 2.67
N GLU A 148 -8.37 7.82 2.22
CA GLU A 148 -9.60 7.67 3.02
C GLU A 148 -9.53 6.55 4.06
N SER A 149 -8.63 5.57 3.88
CA SER A 149 -8.29 4.54 4.86
C SER A 149 -7.01 4.83 5.64
N THR A 150 -6.51 6.06 5.58
CA THR A 150 -5.26 6.57 6.14
C THR A 150 -4.02 6.12 5.36
N ALA A 151 -3.89 4.88 4.96
CA ALA A 151 -2.90 4.35 4.03
C ALA A 151 -3.28 2.90 3.66
N ASN A 152 -2.61 1.93 4.25
CA ASN A 152 -2.66 0.53 3.87
C ASN A 152 -3.79 -0.22 4.59
N ILE A 153 -4.52 -1.06 3.87
CA ILE A 153 -5.58 -1.93 4.40
C ILE A 153 -5.39 -3.40 4.07
N CYS A 154 -4.66 -3.71 2.98
CA CYS A 154 -4.26 -5.05 2.61
C CYS A 154 -2.76 -5.13 2.41
N ILE A 155 -2.19 -6.29 2.67
CA ILE A 155 -0.80 -6.61 2.37
C ILE A 155 -0.73 -7.96 1.65
N LEU A 156 -0.09 -7.98 0.48
CA LEU A 156 0.47 -9.19 -0.09
C LEU A 156 1.89 -9.32 0.47
N ARG A 157 2.13 -10.32 1.29
CA ARG A 157 3.35 -10.45 2.07
C ARG A 157 4.53 -10.93 1.23
N SER A 158 5.75 -10.82 1.77
CA SER A 158 6.94 -11.30 1.07
C SER A 158 6.91 -12.80 0.80
N GLU A 159 6.31 -13.59 1.71
CA GLU A 159 6.15 -15.03 1.54
C GLU A 159 5.24 -15.41 0.36
N ASP A 160 4.34 -14.50 -0.03
CA ASP A 160 3.46 -14.68 -1.20
C ASP A 160 4.17 -14.40 -2.53
N HIS A 161 5.40 -13.84 -2.50
CA HIS A 161 6.19 -13.50 -3.69
C HIS A 161 7.13 -14.64 -4.13
N ASP A 162 6.78 -15.88 -3.82
CA ASP A 162 7.52 -17.06 -4.25
C ASP A 162 7.25 -17.38 -5.73
N LEU A 163 8.27 -17.20 -6.57
CA LEU A 163 8.20 -17.45 -8.02
C LEU A 163 8.30 -18.94 -8.40
N GLU A 164 8.71 -19.79 -7.45
CA GLU A 164 8.83 -21.24 -7.64
C GLU A 164 7.60 -22.00 -7.12
N ALA A 165 6.63 -21.25 -6.58
CA ALA A 165 5.38 -21.81 -6.07
C ALA A 165 4.53 -22.44 -7.19
N ASP A 166 3.55 -23.24 -6.79
CA ASP A 166 2.56 -23.80 -7.70
C ASP A 166 1.71 -22.71 -8.40
N ALA A 167 0.98 -23.11 -9.46
CA ALA A 167 0.21 -22.18 -10.28
C ALA A 167 -0.84 -21.40 -9.48
N GLU A 168 -1.45 -22.01 -8.46
CA GLU A 168 -2.46 -21.37 -7.62
C GLU A 168 -1.83 -20.25 -6.78
N LYS A 169 -0.69 -20.47 -6.17
CA LYS A 169 0.04 -19.46 -5.42
C LYS A 169 0.59 -18.34 -6.32
N LEU A 170 1.03 -18.69 -7.54
CA LEU A 170 1.45 -17.70 -8.53
C LEU A 170 0.31 -16.74 -8.94
N GLU A 171 -0.95 -17.22 -8.97
CA GLU A 171 -2.11 -16.35 -9.20
C GLU A 171 -2.29 -15.31 -8.09
N ARG A 172 -1.89 -15.62 -6.84
CA ARG A 172 -1.93 -14.67 -5.70
C ARG A 172 -1.11 -13.40 -5.93
N LEU A 173 -0.07 -13.46 -6.77
CA LEU A 173 0.71 -12.30 -7.17
C LEU A 173 -0.11 -11.25 -7.96
N LYS A 174 -1.31 -11.60 -8.44
CA LYS A 174 -2.25 -10.68 -9.07
C LYS A 174 -3.18 -10.01 -8.06
N SER A 175 -3.23 -10.51 -6.81
CA SER A 175 -4.03 -9.93 -5.74
C SER A 175 -3.35 -8.70 -5.16
N CYS A 176 -4.10 -7.87 -4.43
CA CYS A 176 -3.53 -6.84 -3.57
C CYS A 176 -3.27 -7.35 -2.14
N GLY A 177 -3.25 -8.68 -1.95
CA GLY A 177 -3.09 -9.32 -0.67
C GLY A 177 -4.41 -9.53 0.06
N ARG A 178 -4.31 -9.66 1.37
CA ARG A 178 -5.45 -9.86 2.26
C ARG A 178 -5.41 -8.89 3.43
N ASP A 179 -6.53 -8.82 4.16
CA ASP A 179 -6.61 -8.02 5.37
C ASP A 179 -5.56 -8.46 6.39
N HIS A 180 -5.06 -7.50 7.13
CA HIS A 180 -4.19 -7.78 8.26
C HIS A 180 -4.62 -6.95 9.47
N SER A 181 -4.46 -7.55 10.65
CA SER A 181 -4.73 -7.01 11.98
C SER A 181 -6.11 -6.36 12.21
N SER A 182 -6.29 -5.05 12.13
CA SER A 182 -7.48 -4.36 12.62
C SER A 182 -8.50 -3.98 11.55
N HIS A 183 -8.29 -4.42 10.29
CA HIS A 183 -9.18 -4.11 9.19
C HIS A 183 -10.19 -5.22 8.97
N GLU A 184 -11.48 -4.88 8.98
CA GLU A 184 -12.54 -5.75 8.47
C GLU A 184 -12.82 -5.35 7.03
N ILE A 185 -12.61 -6.28 6.10
CA ILE A 185 -12.80 -6.05 4.66
C ILE A 185 -13.88 -7.00 4.16
N ARG A 186 -14.81 -6.44 3.38
CA ARG A 186 -15.87 -7.19 2.70
C ARG A 186 -15.99 -6.74 1.26
N ILE A 187 -16.45 -7.66 0.43
CA ILE A 187 -16.89 -7.37 -0.93
C ILE A 187 -18.40 -7.25 -0.90
N LEU A 188 -18.92 -6.04 -1.12
CA LEU A 188 -20.35 -5.77 -1.01
C LEU A 188 -20.96 -5.45 -2.37
N ASP A 189 -22.21 -5.83 -2.53
CA ASP A 189 -23.06 -5.42 -3.64
C ASP A 189 -23.55 -3.94 -3.48
N PRO A 190 -24.29 -3.39 -4.46
CA PRO A 190 -24.85 -2.05 -4.37
C PRO A 190 -25.82 -1.85 -3.18
N ASP A 191 -26.50 -2.89 -2.73
CA ASP A 191 -27.46 -2.85 -1.62
C ASP A 191 -26.75 -2.97 -0.25
N GLY A 192 -25.45 -3.30 -0.25
CA GLY A 192 -24.60 -3.44 0.93
C GLY A 192 -24.65 -4.84 1.54
N LEU A 193 -25.05 -5.85 0.77
CA LEU A 193 -24.99 -7.25 1.15
C LEU A 193 -23.63 -7.82 0.80
N GLU A 194 -23.10 -8.66 1.68
CA GLU A 194 -21.81 -9.34 1.46
C GLU A 194 -21.96 -10.42 0.38
N LEU A 195 -21.05 -10.41 -0.58
CA LEU A 195 -21.01 -11.36 -1.67
C LEU A 195 -20.18 -12.60 -1.28
N GLU A 196 -20.56 -13.74 -1.83
CA GLU A 196 -19.80 -14.98 -1.71
C GLU A 196 -18.47 -14.86 -2.44
N SER A 197 -17.46 -15.67 -2.02
CA SER A 197 -16.15 -15.78 -2.63
C SER A 197 -16.23 -15.93 -4.15
N GLY A 198 -15.38 -15.20 -4.88
CA GLY A 198 -15.31 -15.20 -6.33
C GLY A 198 -16.27 -14.22 -7.03
N ASN A 199 -17.27 -13.68 -6.33
CA ASN A 199 -18.18 -12.69 -6.91
C ASN A 199 -17.62 -11.28 -6.83
N VAL A 200 -17.78 -10.51 -7.93
CA VAL A 200 -17.28 -9.15 -8.03
C VAL A 200 -18.23 -8.15 -7.38
N GLY A 201 -17.70 -7.34 -6.47
CA GLY A 201 -18.40 -6.25 -5.80
C GLY A 201 -17.43 -5.15 -5.37
N GLU A 202 -17.91 -4.18 -4.60
CA GLU A 202 -17.10 -3.08 -4.12
C GLU A 202 -16.33 -3.46 -2.84
N ILE A 203 -15.04 -3.15 -2.78
CA ILE A 203 -14.25 -3.29 -1.56
C ILE A 203 -14.80 -2.30 -0.53
N CYS A 204 -15.23 -2.81 0.61
CA CYS A 204 -15.69 -2.01 1.74
C CYS A 204 -14.87 -2.32 2.99
N VAL A 205 -14.50 -1.27 3.71
CA VAL A 205 -13.57 -1.36 4.85
C VAL A 205 -14.21 -0.77 6.10
N ARG A 206 -14.06 -1.47 7.21
CA ARG A 206 -14.37 -0.97 8.55
C ARG A 206 -13.13 -1.12 9.44
N SER A 207 -12.63 0.01 9.93
CA SER A 207 -11.43 0.06 10.77
C SER A 207 -11.34 1.38 11.51
N SER A 208 -10.54 1.41 12.57
CA SER A 208 -10.16 2.65 13.25
C SER A 208 -9.27 3.56 12.39
N SER A 209 -8.69 3.06 11.31
CA SER A 209 -7.89 3.84 10.35
C SER A 209 -8.74 4.59 9.31
N VAL A 210 -10.04 4.32 9.19
CA VAL A 210 -10.94 5.03 8.27
C VAL A 210 -11.07 6.49 8.69
N MET A 211 -11.00 7.40 7.71
CA MET A 211 -11.10 8.86 7.88
C MET A 211 -12.34 9.29 8.67
N GLU A 212 -12.28 10.49 9.27
CA GLU A 212 -13.47 11.14 9.88
C GLU A 212 -14.46 11.66 8.83
N GLY A 213 -14.00 11.85 7.58
CA GLY A 213 -14.79 12.34 6.47
C GLY A 213 -14.02 13.32 5.59
N TYR A 214 -14.73 13.96 4.65
CA TYR A 214 -14.17 15.01 3.80
C TYR A 214 -14.42 16.39 4.41
N TRP A 215 -13.38 17.22 4.42
CA TRP A 215 -13.44 18.58 4.95
C TRP A 215 -14.47 19.43 4.21
N LYS A 216 -15.45 19.97 4.96
CA LYS A 216 -16.56 20.81 4.44
C LYS A 216 -17.38 20.14 3.33
N ASP A 217 -17.41 18.79 3.27
CA ASP A 217 -18.19 18.06 2.28
C ASP A 217 -18.93 16.87 2.95
N PRO A 218 -20.02 17.18 3.70
CA PRO A 218 -20.79 16.16 4.41
C PRO A 218 -21.57 15.23 3.46
N GLU A 219 -21.87 15.68 2.24
CA GLU A 219 -22.58 14.84 1.26
C GLU A 219 -21.66 13.72 0.76
N LYS A 220 -20.46 14.07 0.27
CA LYS A 220 -19.48 13.06 -0.14
C LYS A 220 -19.02 12.18 1.02
N THR A 221 -19.01 12.71 2.25
CA THR A 221 -18.71 11.89 3.42
C THR A 221 -19.78 10.81 3.61
N ARG A 222 -21.08 11.15 3.50
CA ARG A 222 -22.17 10.17 3.58
C ARG A 222 -22.19 9.16 2.43
N GLU A 223 -21.76 9.59 1.23
CA GLU A 223 -21.60 8.69 0.09
C GLU A 223 -20.46 7.69 0.31
N ALA A 224 -19.33 8.16 0.84
CA ALA A 224 -18.14 7.34 1.06
C ALA A 224 -18.27 6.42 2.29
N ILE A 225 -18.90 6.89 3.37
CA ILE A 225 -19.05 6.12 4.60
C ILE A 225 -20.53 5.80 4.83
N GLN A 226 -20.90 4.54 4.59
CA GLN A 226 -22.26 4.06 4.70
C GLN A 226 -22.36 2.94 5.74
N LYS A 227 -23.24 3.13 6.74
CA LYS A 227 -23.45 2.15 7.83
C LYS A 227 -22.14 1.73 8.53
N GLY A 228 -21.17 2.67 8.65
CA GLY A 228 -19.86 2.42 9.27
C GLY A 228 -18.85 1.74 8.36
N TRP A 229 -19.13 1.56 7.07
CA TRP A 229 -18.23 1.03 6.06
C TRP A 229 -17.75 2.13 5.12
N LEU A 230 -16.44 2.25 4.96
CA LEU A 230 -15.85 3.03 3.88
C LEU A 230 -16.02 2.26 2.57
N ARG A 231 -16.70 2.84 1.61
CA ARG A 231 -16.79 2.37 0.24
C ARG A 231 -15.60 2.93 -0.54
N THR A 232 -14.71 2.03 -0.99
CA THR A 232 -13.46 2.46 -1.62
C THR A 232 -13.63 2.95 -3.05
N GLY A 233 -14.70 2.55 -3.71
CA GLY A 233 -14.89 2.74 -5.14
C GLY A 233 -14.08 1.78 -6.00
N ASP A 234 -13.31 0.87 -5.41
CA ASP A 234 -12.60 -0.20 -6.11
C ASP A 234 -13.47 -1.45 -6.17
N MET A 235 -13.62 -2.02 -7.37
CA MET A 235 -14.32 -3.27 -7.60
C MET A 235 -13.33 -4.42 -7.57
N ALA A 236 -13.70 -5.49 -6.84
CA ALA A 236 -12.83 -6.64 -6.62
C ALA A 236 -13.66 -7.89 -6.34
N TYR A 237 -13.01 -9.04 -6.40
CA TYR A 237 -13.51 -10.27 -5.78
C TYR A 237 -12.51 -10.74 -4.71
N MET A 238 -12.98 -11.56 -3.79
CA MET A 238 -12.17 -12.19 -2.74
C MET A 238 -12.22 -13.70 -2.94
N ASP A 239 -11.08 -14.38 -2.88
CA ASP A 239 -11.04 -15.84 -2.95
C ASP A 239 -11.34 -16.50 -1.60
N GLN A 240 -11.31 -17.84 -1.56
CA GLN A 240 -11.58 -18.62 -0.33
C GLN A 240 -10.51 -18.42 0.75
N ASP A 241 -9.28 -18.09 0.35
CA ASP A 241 -8.15 -17.78 1.25
C ASP A 241 -8.08 -16.30 1.62
N ARG A 242 -9.13 -15.53 1.24
CA ARG A 242 -9.30 -14.09 1.50
C ARG A 242 -8.33 -13.16 0.78
N TYR A 243 -7.66 -13.61 -0.29
CA TYR A 243 -6.92 -12.72 -1.18
C TYR A 243 -7.90 -11.90 -2.03
N ILE A 244 -7.58 -10.61 -2.20
CA ILE A 244 -8.45 -9.64 -2.86
C ILE A 244 -7.86 -9.28 -4.22
N TYR A 245 -8.65 -9.44 -5.27
CA TYR A 245 -8.26 -9.22 -6.66
C TYR A 245 -9.04 -8.04 -7.23
N ILE A 246 -8.34 -6.91 -7.40
CA ILE A 246 -8.93 -5.68 -7.93
C ILE A 246 -9.17 -5.84 -9.42
N VAL A 247 -10.40 -5.57 -9.88
CA VAL A 247 -10.79 -5.65 -11.28
C VAL A 247 -10.93 -4.29 -11.95
N GLY A 248 -11.02 -3.20 -11.18
CA GLY A 248 -11.08 -1.84 -11.70
C GLY A 248 -11.77 -0.85 -10.76
N ARG A 249 -11.98 0.38 -11.23
CA ARG A 249 -12.75 1.40 -10.52
C ARG A 249 -14.22 1.30 -10.89
N LYS A 250 -15.12 1.46 -9.90
CA LYS A 250 -16.57 1.43 -10.08
C LYS A 250 -17.06 2.40 -11.16
N ASN A 251 -16.47 3.58 -11.21
CA ASN A 251 -16.84 4.62 -12.18
C ASN A 251 -16.18 4.44 -13.57
N GLU A 252 -15.29 3.48 -13.73
CA GLU A 252 -14.56 3.18 -14.97
C GLU A 252 -15.05 1.87 -15.62
N LEU A 253 -15.82 1.07 -14.88
CA LEU A 253 -16.45 -0.15 -15.38
C LEU A 253 -17.78 0.25 -16.03
N ILE A 254 -17.90 0.04 -17.34
CA ILE A 254 -19.09 0.29 -18.17
C ILE A 254 -20.00 -0.93 -18.11
#